data_ee34024da440168d8365354ab434a055
#
_entry.id   ee34024da440168d8365354ab434a055
#
_cell.length_a   1.000
_cell.length_b   1.000
_cell.length_c   1.000
_cell.angle_alpha   90.00
_cell.angle_beta   90.00
_cell.angle_gamma   90.00
#
_symmetry.space_group_name_H-M   'P 1'
#
loop_
_entity.id
_entity.type
_entity.pdbx_description
1 polymer ?
#
loop_
_entity_poly.entity_id
_entity_poly.type
_entity_poly.pdbx_seq_one_letter_code
_entity_poly.pdbx_strand_id
1 'polypeptide(L)' 'MAEPLQERLAQLEAGVRHATEVIGRLRKENERLLEERKQVLGQVESILKDLGDLEAAP' A
#
# COMPACT_ATOMS: atom_id res chain seq x y z
N MET A 1 39.79 17.48 -11.24
CA MET A 1 39.00 18.57 -10.69
C MET A 1 37.82 18.05 -9.90
N ALA A 2 37.58 18.65 -8.76
CA ALA A 2 36.42 18.26 -7.97
C ALA A 2 35.13 18.67 -8.70
N GLU A 3 34.12 17.82 -8.62
CA GLU A 3 32.79 18.17 -9.13
C GLU A 3 32.31 19.44 -8.43
N PRO A 4 31.59 20.31 -9.16
CA PRO A 4 30.98 21.45 -8.51
C PRO A 4 30.02 21.01 -7.44
N LEU A 5 30.05 21.68 -6.29
CA LEU A 5 29.14 21.41 -5.21
C LEU A 5 27.68 21.49 -5.65
N GLN A 6 27.40 22.42 -6.55
CA GLN A 6 26.06 22.59 -7.11
C GLN A 6 25.55 21.34 -7.81
N GLU A 7 26.42 20.67 -8.54
CA GLU A 7 26.08 19.45 -9.27
C GLU A 7 25.74 18.31 -8.30
N ARG A 8 26.51 18.19 -7.23
CA ARG A 8 26.24 17.21 -6.17
C ARG A 8 24.91 17.48 -5.46
N LEU A 9 24.66 18.76 -5.17
CA LEU A 9 23.39 19.15 -4.55
C LEU A 9 22.22 18.83 -5.45
N ALA A 10 22.35 19.08 -6.75
CA ALA A 10 21.30 18.77 -7.72
C ALA A 10 21.02 17.26 -7.77
N GLN A 11 22.06 16.45 -7.71
CA GLN A 11 21.93 14.98 -7.69
C GLN A 11 21.24 14.52 -6.42
N LEU A 12 21.58 15.09 -5.27
CA LEU A 12 20.96 14.77 -3.99
C LEU A 12 19.47 15.17 -3.98
N GLU A 13 19.16 16.36 -4.49
CA GLU A 13 17.78 16.81 -4.60
C GLU A 13 16.95 15.88 -5.48
N ALA A 14 17.50 15.47 -6.62
CA ALA A 14 16.83 14.53 -7.52
C ALA A 14 16.60 13.19 -6.83
N GLY A 15 17.58 12.71 -6.08
CA GLY A 15 17.47 11.47 -5.33
C GLY A 15 16.38 11.54 -4.25
N VAL A 16 16.35 12.64 -3.50
CA VAL A 16 15.33 12.84 -2.47
C VAL A 16 13.94 12.92 -3.08
N ARG A 17 13.80 13.63 -4.20
CA ARG A 17 12.52 13.73 -4.90
C ARG A 17 12.04 12.37 -5.36
N HIS A 18 12.93 11.60 -5.95
CA HIS A 18 12.61 10.24 -6.40
C HIS A 18 12.20 9.36 -5.23
N ALA A 19 12.93 9.40 -4.12
CA ALA A 19 12.61 8.63 -2.93
C ALA A 19 11.24 9.01 -2.36
N THR A 20 10.92 10.30 -2.36
CA THR A 20 9.63 10.81 -1.89
C THR A 20 8.49 10.29 -2.77
N GLU A 21 8.69 10.27 -4.08
CA GLU A 21 7.71 9.73 -5.02
C GLU A 21 7.47 8.24 -4.80
N VAL A 22 8.53 7.48 -4.59
CA VAL A 22 8.45 6.04 -4.32
C VAL A 22 7.71 5.78 -3.01
N ILE A 23 8.04 6.53 -1.96
CA ILE A 23 7.36 6.40 -0.67
C ILE A 23 5.86 6.71 -0.81
N GLY A 24 5.52 7.77 -1.53
CA GLY A 24 4.13 8.12 -1.77
C GLY A 24 3.37 7.03 -2.49
N ARG A 25 3.98 6.45 -3.52
CA ARG A 25 3.39 5.35 -4.27
C ARG A 25 3.20 4.11 -3.41
N LEU A 26 4.20 3.78 -2.60
CA LEU A 26 4.13 2.62 -1.71
C LEU A 26 3.06 2.80 -0.62
N ARG A 27 2.89 3.99 -0.10
CA ARG A 27 1.84 4.29 0.86
C ARG A 27 0.45 4.10 0.27
N LYS A 28 0.25 4.59 -0.95
CA LYS A 28 -1.02 4.40 -1.65
C LYS A 28 -1.30 2.93 -1.91
N GLU A 29 -0.28 2.20 -2.32
CA GLU A 29 -0.39 0.76 -2.57
C GLU A 29 -0.73 0.02 -1.28
N ASN A 30 -0.10 0.39 -0.16
CA ASN A 30 -0.40 -0.20 1.15
C ASN A 30 -1.85 0.07 1.56
N GLU A 31 -2.32 1.30 1.39
CA GLU A 31 -3.71 1.65 1.69
C GLU A 31 -4.69 0.83 0.86
N ARG A 32 -4.39 0.69 -0.43
CA ARG A 32 -5.20 -0.11 -1.34
C ARG A 32 -5.26 -1.57 -0.90
N LEU A 33 -4.10 -2.14 -0.56
CA LEU A 33 -4.01 -3.53 -0.12
C LEU A 33 -4.73 -3.76 1.21
N LEU A 34 -4.63 -2.82 2.13
CA LEU A 34 -5.34 -2.91 3.41
C LEU A 34 -6.85 -2.86 3.21
N GLU A 35 -7.33 -1.99 2.33
CA GLU A 35 -8.75 -1.91 2.02
C GLU A 35 -9.24 -3.19 1.34
N GLU A 36 -8.48 -3.68 0.39
CA GLU A 36 -8.78 -4.93 -0.31
C GLU A 36 -8.84 -6.11 0.65
N ARG A 37 -7.88 -6.19 1.57
CA ARG A 37 -7.86 -7.22 2.60
C ARG A 37 -9.11 -7.16 3.49
N LYS A 38 -9.49 -5.96 3.88
CA LYS A 38 -10.68 -5.73 4.70
C LYS A 38 -11.94 -6.22 3.98
N GLN A 39 -12.06 -5.91 2.70
CA GLN A 39 -13.19 -6.36 1.89
C GLN A 39 -13.24 -7.88 1.77
N VAL A 40 -12.11 -8.51 1.51
CA VAL A 40 -12.02 -9.98 1.40
C VAL A 40 -12.40 -10.63 2.73
N LEU A 41 -11.88 -10.13 3.84
CA LEU A 41 -12.22 -10.64 5.16
C LEU A 41 -13.72 -10.51 5.45
N GLY A 42 -14.31 -9.37 5.08
CA GLY A 42 -15.74 -9.17 5.22
C GLY A 42 -16.56 -10.18 4.42
N GLN A 43 -16.12 -10.45 3.20
CA GLN A 43 -16.78 -11.45 2.34
C GLN A 43 -16.65 -12.85 2.93
N VAL A 44 -15.47 -13.20 3.44
CA VAL A 44 -15.24 -14.51 4.06
C VAL A 44 -16.13 -14.66 5.30
N GLU A 45 -16.20 -13.64 6.14
CA GLU A 45 -17.05 -13.66 7.34
C GLU A 45 -18.53 -13.82 6.96
N SER A 46 -18.97 -13.13 5.92
CA SER A 46 -20.34 -13.22 5.43
C SER A 46 -20.66 -14.63 4.94
N ILE A 47 -19.75 -15.23 4.19
CA ILE A 47 -19.91 -16.60 3.68
C ILE A 47 -19.97 -17.59 4.84
N LEU A 48 -19.09 -17.44 5.81
CA LEU A 48 -19.06 -18.31 6.99
C LEU A 48 -20.35 -18.21 7.80
N LYS A 49 -20.88 -17.00 7.92
CA LYS A 49 -22.15 -16.77 8.61
C LYS A 49 -23.29 -17.46 7.86
N ASP A 50 -23.33 -17.29 6.55
CA ASP A 50 -24.38 -17.92 5.71
C ASP A 50 -24.33 -19.44 5.81
N LEU A 51 -23.13 -20.01 5.80
CA LEU A 51 -22.96 -21.46 5.98
C LEU A 51 -23.42 -21.92 7.36
N GLY A 52 -23.07 -21.15 8.39
CA GLY A 52 -23.54 -21.44 9.75
C GLY A 52 -25.04 -21.39 9.88
N ASP A 53 -25.69 -20.41 9.23
CA ASP A 53 -27.14 -20.29 9.22
C ASP A 53 -27.80 -21.47 8.52
N LEU A 54 -27.20 -21.94 7.41
CA LEU A 54 -27.68 -23.12 6.70
C LEU A 54 -27.59 -24.39 7.54
N GLU A 55 -26.50 -24.58 8.27
CA GLU A 55 -26.30 -25.70 9.16
C GLU A 55 -27.24 -25.66 10.36
N ALA A 56 -27.60 -24.48 10.82
CA ALA A 56 -28.50 -24.28 11.94
C ALA A 56 -29.97 -24.40 11.55
N ALA A 57 -30.28 -24.40 10.25
CA ALA A 57 -31.66 -24.52 9.78
C ALA A 57 -32.21 -25.92 10.13
N PRO A 58 -33.43 -25.96 10.69
CA PRO A 58 -34.03 -27.25 11.03
C PRO A 58 -34.35 -28.10 9.79
#